data_483ada3b88c29d76f746ac22746e5daf
#
_entry.id   483ada3b88c29d76f746ac22746e5daf
#
_cell.length_a   1.000
_cell.length_b   1.000
_cell.length_c   1.000
_cell.angle_alpha   90.00
_cell.angle_beta   90.00
_cell.angle_gamma   90.00
#
_symmetry.space_group_name_H-M   'P 1'
#
loop_
_entity.id
_entity.type
_entity.pdbx_description
1 polymer ?
#
loop_
_entity_poly.entity_id
_entity_poly.type
_entity_poly.pdbx_seq_one_letter_code
_entity_poly.pdbx_strand_id
1 'polypeptide(L)'
;MASIEAVGAREILDSRGNPTIEVEVALDDGTIGRAAVPSGASTGAFEAVELRDGGKRYGGKGVGKAVDAVLDVIGPELVGFEASEQRLVDARLLELDGTPNKAQLGANAILGVSLAVARAAADSAGLPLYRYVGGPNAHLLPVPMMNILNGGAHADTDVDIQEFMVAPIGAPTGTTMNSWKSTELSACEPPLRMFIIGTGRV
;
A
#
# COMPACT_ATOMS: atom_id res chain seq x y z
N MET A 1 9.97 -24.59 4.61
CA MET A 1 9.41 -23.24 4.37
C MET A 1 8.78 -22.84 5.67
N ALA A 2 8.82 -21.55 6.01
CA ALA A 2 8.36 -21.11 7.32
C ALA A 2 6.84 -20.85 7.31
N SER A 3 6.18 -21.29 8.39
CA SER A 3 4.73 -21.14 8.55
C SER A 3 4.42 -19.98 9.48
N ILE A 4 3.24 -19.37 9.29
CA ILE A 4 2.74 -18.31 10.16
C ILE A 4 2.45 -18.88 11.54
N GLU A 5 3.14 -18.38 12.56
CA GLU A 5 2.96 -18.77 13.96
C GLU A 5 2.00 -17.83 14.68
N ALA A 6 2.11 -16.52 14.41
CA ALA A 6 1.26 -15.53 15.04
C ALA A 6 1.07 -14.29 14.15
N VAL A 7 -0.08 -13.64 14.32
CA VAL A 7 -0.39 -12.35 13.69
C VAL A 7 -0.78 -11.36 14.78
N GLY A 8 -0.10 -10.23 14.83
CA GLY A 8 -0.37 -9.12 15.74
C GLY A 8 -0.74 -7.85 14.98
N ALA A 9 -1.49 -6.97 15.64
CA ALA A 9 -1.84 -5.67 15.05
C ALA A 9 -1.93 -4.59 16.11
N ARG A 10 -1.66 -3.34 15.71
CA ARG A 10 -1.83 -2.16 16.56
C ARG A 10 -2.19 -0.93 15.76
N GLU A 11 -2.85 0.01 16.41
CA GLU A 11 -3.06 1.35 15.86
C GLU A 11 -1.78 2.17 16.04
N ILE A 12 -1.35 2.84 14.96
CA ILE A 12 -0.25 3.81 14.96
C ILE A 12 -0.71 5.11 14.31
N LEU A 13 0.12 6.15 14.34
CA LEU A 13 -0.17 7.40 13.62
C LEU A 13 0.65 7.48 12.32
N ASP A 14 0.00 7.92 11.26
CA ASP A 14 0.67 8.21 9.99
C ASP A 14 1.43 9.55 10.03
N SER A 15 2.12 9.92 8.94
CA SER A 15 2.88 11.17 8.84
C SER A 15 2.03 12.45 8.94
N ARG A 16 0.71 12.32 8.83
CA ARG A 16 -0.25 13.43 8.99
C ARG A 16 -0.89 13.46 10.37
N GLY A 17 -0.50 12.52 11.26
CA GLY A 17 -1.08 12.37 12.60
C GLY A 17 -2.45 11.69 12.60
N ASN A 18 -2.87 11.05 11.51
CA ASN A 18 -4.09 10.25 11.49
C ASN A 18 -3.80 8.80 11.90
N PRO A 19 -4.73 8.15 12.61
CA PRO A 19 -4.61 6.72 12.91
C PRO A 19 -4.52 5.86 11.66
N THR A 20 -3.64 4.87 11.70
CA THR A 20 -3.57 3.77 10.74
C THR A 20 -3.20 2.48 11.46
N ILE A 21 -3.29 1.35 10.76
CA ILE A 21 -2.96 0.04 11.31
C ILE A 21 -1.54 -0.36 10.94
N GLU A 22 -0.81 -0.94 11.89
CA GLU A 22 0.42 -1.68 11.68
C GLU A 22 0.17 -3.14 12.06
N VAL A 23 0.59 -4.06 11.18
CA VAL A 23 0.47 -5.51 11.38
C VAL A 23 1.85 -6.12 11.48
N GLU A 24 2.00 -7.09 12.38
CA GLU A 24 3.19 -7.94 12.53
C GLU A 24 2.80 -9.39 12.30
N VAL A 25 3.62 -10.12 11.55
CA VAL A 25 3.50 -11.56 11.33
C VAL A 25 4.78 -12.23 11.79
N ALA A 26 4.66 -13.15 12.74
CA ALA A 26 5.76 -13.98 13.20
C ALA A 26 5.69 -15.35 12.52
N LEU A 27 6.84 -15.86 12.08
CA LEU A 27 7.00 -17.17 11.49
C LEU A 27 7.66 -18.14 12.48
N ASP A 28 7.46 -19.44 12.28
CA ASP A 28 8.01 -20.53 13.12
C ASP A 28 9.54 -20.64 13.08
N ASP A 29 10.20 -19.97 12.12
CA ASP A 29 11.67 -19.83 12.07
C ASP A 29 12.20 -18.63 12.87
N GLY A 30 11.33 -17.90 13.56
CA GLY A 30 11.64 -16.70 14.34
C GLY A 30 11.67 -15.39 13.54
N THR A 31 11.43 -15.45 12.24
CA THR A 31 11.35 -14.22 11.40
C THR A 31 10.08 -13.42 11.72
N ILE A 32 10.20 -12.10 11.75
CA ILE A 32 9.05 -11.20 11.97
C ILE A 32 8.96 -10.19 10.83
N GLY A 33 7.86 -10.24 10.09
CA GLY A 33 7.52 -9.22 9.08
C GLY A 33 6.57 -8.18 9.65
N ARG A 34 6.78 -6.91 9.31
CA ARG A 34 5.96 -5.78 9.79
C ARG A 34 5.53 -4.89 8.64
N ALA A 35 4.26 -4.47 8.65
CA ALA A 35 3.72 -3.55 7.66
C ALA A 35 2.80 -2.51 8.28
N ALA A 36 3.12 -1.23 8.08
CA ALA A 36 2.21 -0.12 8.33
C ALA A 36 1.42 0.18 7.05
N VAL A 37 0.11 0.31 7.16
CA VAL A 37 -0.76 0.50 6.00
C VAL A 37 -0.82 1.97 5.63
N PRO A 38 -0.51 2.34 4.38
CA PRO A 38 -0.70 3.71 3.91
C PRO A 38 -2.19 4.03 3.80
N SER A 39 -2.58 5.21 4.28
CA SER A 39 -3.95 5.71 4.13
C SER A 39 -4.03 6.74 3.02
N GLY A 40 -5.03 6.66 2.15
CA GLY A 40 -5.28 7.62 1.09
C GLY A 40 -5.68 9.00 1.61
N ALA A 41 -5.45 10.04 0.81
CA ALA A 41 -5.91 11.41 1.11
C ALA A 41 -7.34 11.65 0.61
N SER A 42 -7.77 10.93 -0.40
CA SER A 42 -9.12 10.97 -0.99
C SER A 42 -9.68 9.56 -1.13
N THR A 43 -10.99 9.45 -1.24
CA THR A 43 -11.68 8.18 -1.45
C THR A 43 -12.50 8.26 -2.73
N GLY A 44 -12.41 7.22 -3.57
CA GLY A 44 -13.23 7.07 -4.78
C GLY A 44 -14.43 6.15 -4.53
N ALA A 45 -15.48 6.32 -5.31
CA ALA A 45 -16.72 5.55 -5.19
C ALA A 45 -16.53 4.03 -5.44
N PHE A 46 -15.46 3.65 -6.13
CA PHE A 46 -15.15 2.26 -6.49
C PHE A 46 -13.94 1.69 -5.74
N GLU A 47 -13.40 2.44 -4.80
CA GLU A 47 -12.28 1.98 -3.97
C GLU A 47 -12.72 0.98 -2.91
N ALA A 48 -11.79 0.15 -2.46
CA ALA A 48 -12.01 -0.71 -1.31
C ALA A 48 -12.18 0.14 -0.04
N VAL A 49 -13.02 -0.34 0.88
CA VAL A 49 -13.37 0.39 2.10
C VAL A 49 -12.24 0.32 3.11
N GLU A 50 -11.70 1.46 3.49
CA GLU A 50 -10.85 1.58 4.68
C GLU A 50 -11.74 1.58 5.92
N LEU A 51 -11.62 0.55 6.76
CA LEU A 51 -12.45 0.41 7.95
C LEU A 51 -12.02 1.42 9.02
N ARG A 52 -12.95 2.28 9.42
CA ARG A 52 -12.79 3.30 10.45
C ARG A 52 -13.80 3.09 11.58
N ASP A 53 -13.42 3.46 12.82
CA ASP A 53 -14.26 3.26 13.99
C ASP A 53 -15.50 4.13 14.01
N GLY A 54 -15.41 5.33 13.41
CA GLY A 54 -16.40 6.38 13.60
C GLY A 54 -16.34 6.98 15.01
N GLY A 55 -17.37 7.69 15.41
CA GLY A 55 -17.48 8.28 16.75
C GLY A 55 -16.57 9.48 16.98
N LYS A 56 -16.12 9.69 18.24
CA LYS A 56 -15.39 10.91 18.64
C LYS A 56 -13.86 10.77 18.62
N ARG A 57 -13.35 9.55 18.82
CA ARG A 57 -11.90 9.30 18.90
C ARG A 57 -11.25 9.63 17.54
N TYR A 58 -10.23 10.45 17.57
CA TYR A 58 -9.54 10.96 16.36
C TYR A 58 -10.50 11.55 15.29
N GLY A 59 -11.60 12.18 15.71
CA GLY A 59 -12.60 12.68 14.78
C GLY A 59 -13.28 11.58 13.94
N GLY A 60 -13.39 10.37 14.48
CA GLY A 60 -13.95 9.21 13.78
C GLY A 60 -12.97 8.39 12.96
N LYS A 61 -11.70 8.80 12.90
CA LYS A 61 -10.66 8.15 12.09
C LYS A 61 -9.92 6.99 12.76
N GLY A 62 -10.30 6.60 14.00
CA GLY A 62 -9.72 5.45 14.69
C GLY A 62 -9.80 4.17 13.84
N VAL A 63 -8.90 3.21 14.08
CA VAL A 63 -8.82 1.94 13.35
C VAL A 63 -8.90 0.73 14.27
N GLY A 64 -9.48 0.91 15.47
CA GLY A 64 -9.64 -0.17 16.44
C GLY A 64 -10.37 -1.37 15.85
N LYS A 65 -11.48 -1.16 15.13
CA LYS A 65 -12.21 -2.23 14.44
C LYS A 65 -11.35 -3.02 13.46
N ALA A 66 -10.45 -2.36 12.75
CA ALA A 66 -9.54 -3.03 11.82
C ALA A 66 -8.46 -3.82 12.58
N VAL A 67 -8.00 -3.32 13.73
CA VAL A 67 -7.10 -4.05 14.64
C VAL A 67 -7.79 -5.29 15.17
N ASP A 68 -9.01 -5.16 15.69
CA ASP A 68 -9.82 -6.28 16.19
C ASP A 68 -10.07 -7.33 15.09
N ALA A 69 -10.36 -6.90 13.85
CA ALA A 69 -10.54 -7.79 12.71
C ALA A 69 -9.27 -8.62 12.42
N VAL A 70 -8.08 -8.02 12.57
CA VAL A 70 -6.82 -8.77 12.41
C VAL A 70 -6.61 -9.75 13.56
N LEU A 71 -6.82 -9.32 14.81
CA LEU A 71 -6.52 -10.13 15.99
C LEU A 71 -7.52 -11.28 16.20
N ASP A 72 -8.81 -11.00 16.01
CA ASP A 72 -9.89 -11.92 16.40
C ASP A 72 -10.38 -12.78 15.23
N VAL A 73 -10.20 -12.32 13.99
CA VAL A 73 -10.72 -13.02 12.81
C VAL A 73 -9.59 -13.52 11.90
N ILE A 74 -8.75 -12.61 11.39
CA ILE A 74 -7.76 -12.96 10.36
C ILE A 74 -6.62 -13.80 10.96
N GLY A 75 -6.07 -13.37 12.09
CA GLY A 75 -4.90 -14.01 12.70
C GLY A 75 -5.13 -15.50 12.97
N PRO A 76 -6.19 -15.90 13.70
CA PRO A 76 -6.49 -17.30 13.97
C PRO A 76 -6.63 -18.17 12.71
N GLU A 77 -7.16 -17.61 11.63
CA GLU A 77 -7.39 -18.31 10.36
C GLU A 77 -6.13 -18.49 9.50
N LEU A 78 -5.08 -17.71 9.77
CA LEU A 78 -3.82 -17.80 9.01
C LEU A 78 -2.72 -18.57 9.72
N VAL A 79 -2.87 -18.89 11.01
CA VAL A 79 -1.89 -19.73 11.73
C VAL A 79 -1.74 -21.08 11.05
N GLY A 80 -0.48 -21.46 10.76
CA GLY A 80 -0.14 -22.68 10.05
C GLY A 80 -0.08 -22.55 8.52
N PHE A 81 -0.46 -21.41 7.94
CA PHE A 81 -0.26 -21.16 6.52
C PHE A 81 1.23 -21.00 6.22
N GLU A 82 1.68 -21.56 5.10
CA GLU A 82 3.01 -21.30 4.55
C GLU A 82 3.13 -19.85 4.10
N ALA A 83 4.06 -19.10 4.68
CA ALA A 83 4.23 -17.67 4.39
C ALA A 83 4.65 -17.39 2.94
N SER A 84 5.29 -18.36 2.28
CA SER A 84 5.68 -18.26 0.86
C SER A 84 4.52 -18.38 -0.12
N GLU A 85 3.37 -18.90 0.33
CA GLU A 85 2.18 -19.10 -0.49
C GLU A 85 1.27 -17.86 -0.47
N GLN A 86 1.83 -16.69 -0.83
CA GLN A 86 1.13 -15.39 -0.81
C GLN A 86 -0.27 -15.43 -1.44
N ARG A 87 -0.41 -16.15 -2.56
CA ARG A 87 -1.70 -16.24 -3.26
C ARG A 87 -2.77 -16.97 -2.46
N LEU A 88 -2.39 -17.97 -1.67
CA LEU A 88 -3.33 -18.67 -0.79
C LEU A 88 -3.71 -17.81 0.40
N VAL A 89 -2.74 -17.10 0.98
CA VAL A 89 -3.00 -16.12 2.05
C VAL A 89 -3.97 -15.04 1.56
N ASP A 90 -3.69 -14.41 0.43
CA ASP A 90 -4.53 -13.36 -0.13
C ASP A 90 -5.94 -13.87 -0.48
N ALA A 91 -6.04 -15.08 -1.05
CA ALA A 91 -7.34 -15.69 -1.33
C ALA A 91 -8.14 -15.94 -0.04
N ARG A 92 -7.48 -16.41 1.05
CA ARG A 92 -8.15 -16.60 2.34
C ARG A 92 -8.63 -15.29 2.94
N LEU A 93 -7.83 -14.22 2.85
CA LEU A 93 -8.22 -12.89 3.31
C LEU A 93 -9.47 -12.37 2.59
N LEU A 94 -9.54 -12.56 1.27
CA LEU A 94 -10.70 -12.17 0.47
C LEU A 94 -11.94 -13.01 0.77
N GLU A 95 -11.77 -14.31 1.03
CA GLU A 95 -12.84 -15.21 1.42
C GLU A 95 -13.44 -14.85 2.79
N LEU A 96 -12.58 -14.53 3.76
CA LEU A 96 -12.99 -14.11 5.11
C LEU A 96 -13.79 -12.81 5.09
N ASP A 97 -13.42 -11.85 4.24
CA ASP A 97 -14.20 -10.62 4.08
C ASP A 97 -15.53 -10.86 3.34
N GLY A 98 -15.51 -11.66 2.28
CA GLY A 98 -16.69 -12.04 1.51
C GLY A 98 -17.40 -10.91 0.76
N THR A 99 -16.87 -9.66 0.82
CA THR A 99 -17.47 -8.51 0.13
C THR A 99 -16.60 -8.04 -1.03
N PRO A 100 -17.20 -7.52 -2.12
CA PRO A 100 -16.44 -7.10 -3.29
C PRO A 100 -15.51 -5.91 -3.02
N ASN A 101 -15.84 -5.07 -2.03
CA ASN A 101 -15.10 -3.85 -1.69
C ASN A 101 -14.40 -3.91 -0.32
N LYS A 102 -14.25 -5.09 0.28
CA LYS A 102 -13.59 -5.33 1.58
C LYS A 102 -14.21 -4.54 2.74
N ALA A 103 -15.54 -4.43 2.72
CA ALA A 103 -16.26 -3.63 3.70
C ALA A 103 -16.42 -4.30 5.06
N GLN A 104 -16.26 -5.62 5.17
CA GLN A 104 -16.47 -6.36 6.41
C GLN A 104 -15.25 -6.29 7.33
N LEU A 105 -14.08 -6.65 6.84
CA LEU A 105 -12.83 -6.64 7.61
C LEU A 105 -12.03 -5.35 7.44
N GLY A 106 -12.24 -4.67 6.32
CA GLY A 106 -11.53 -3.46 5.95
C GLY A 106 -10.31 -3.72 5.07
N ALA A 107 -10.19 -2.91 4.02
CA ALA A 107 -9.04 -2.99 3.12
C ALA A 107 -7.71 -2.75 3.85
N ASN A 108 -7.70 -1.91 4.88
CA ASN A 108 -6.55 -1.63 5.73
C ASN A 108 -6.10 -2.85 6.53
N ALA A 109 -7.02 -3.60 7.14
CA ALA A 109 -6.69 -4.86 7.84
C ALA A 109 -6.14 -5.90 6.87
N ILE A 110 -6.83 -6.14 5.75
CA ILE A 110 -6.45 -7.12 4.72
C ILE A 110 -5.07 -6.79 4.14
N LEU A 111 -4.86 -5.54 3.73
CA LEU A 111 -3.58 -5.10 3.15
C LEU A 111 -2.43 -5.18 4.16
N GLY A 112 -2.71 -4.82 5.43
CA GLY A 112 -1.71 -4.90 6.49
C GLY A 112 -1.17 -6.31 6.67
N VAL A 113 -2.05 -7.30 6.73
CA VAL A 113 -1.67 -8.71 6.84
C VAL A 113 -0.95 -9.20 5.60
N SER A 114 -1.50 -8.95 4.40
CA SER A 114 -0.88 -9.36 3.14
C SER A 114 0.55 -8.83 2.99
N LEU A 115 0.78 -7.54 3.28
CA LEU A 115 2.11 -6.93 3.23
C LEU A 115 3.06 -7.46 4.31
N ALA A 116 2.57 -7.72 5.54
CA ALA A 116 3.37 -8.25 6.62
C ALA A 116 3.84 -9.67 6.31
N VAL A 117 2.97 -10.52 5.76
CA VAL A 117 3.31 -11.88 5.29
C VAL A 117 4.37 -11.82 4.20
N ALA A 118 4.19 -10.97 3.17
CA ALA A 118 5.17 -10.83 2.09
C ALA A 118 6.56 -10.42 2.60
N ARG A 119 6.62 -9.53 3.59
CA ARG A 119 7.87 -9.11 4.22
C ARG A 119 8.50 -10.21 5.05
N ALA A 120 7.70 -10.90 5.88
CA ALA A 120 8.19 -12.03 6.66
C ALA A 120 8.76 -13.14 5.76
N ALA A 121 8.04 -13.49 4.70
CA ALA A 121 8.49 -14.49 3.73
C ALA A 121 9.76 -14.09 2.99
N ALA A 122 9.88 -12.79 2.62
CA ALA A 122 11.10 -12.28 1.99
C ALA A 122 12.30 -12.36 2.94
N ASP A 123 12.14 -11.94 4.20
CA ASP A 123 13.19 -11.96 5.22
C ASP A 123 13.60 -13.40 5.56
N SER A 124 12.62 -14.33 5.72
CA SER A 124 12.88 -15.76 5.91
C SER A 124 13.66 -16.37 4.75
N ALA A 125 13.40 -15.91 3.51
CA ALA A 125 14.15 -16.33 2.33
C ALA A 125 15.52 -15.62 2.19
N GLY A 126 15.88 -14.70 3.07
CA GLY A 126 17.11 -13.89 2.99
C GLY A 126 17.15 -12.94 1.78
N LEU A 127 15.97 -12.51 1.29
CA LEU A 127 15.84 -11.68 0.11
C LEU A 127 15.24 -10.30 0.46
N PRO A 128 15.71 -9.22 -0.18
CA PRO A 128 14.99 -7.96 -0.10
C PRO A 128 13.62 -8.09 -0.80
N LEU A 129 12.59 -7.42 -0.27
CA LEU A 129 11.20 -7.55 -0.72
C LEU A 129 11.05 -7.35 -2.23
N TYR A 130 11.74 -6.37 -2.84
CA TYR A 130 11.65 -6.11 -4.28
C TYR A 130 12.10 -7.32 -5.12
N ARG A 131 13.12 -8.07 -4.64
CA ARG A 131 13.62 -9.27 -5.31
C ARG A 131 12.71 -10.47 -5.06
N TYR A 132 12.18 -10.59 -3.86
CA TYR A 132 11.22 -11.63 -3.51
C TYR A 132 9.96 -11.56 -4.38
N VAL A 133 9.37 -10.38 -4.51
CA VAL A 133 8.16 -10.16 -5.31
C VAL A 133 8.45 -10.12 -6.82
N GLY A 134 9.54 -9.47 -7.22
CA GLY A 134 9.87 -9.24 -8.64
C GLY A 134 10.70 -10.35 -9.30
N GLY A 135 11.22 -11.31 -8.51
CA GLY A 135 12.06 -12.40 -9.01
C GLY A 135 13.48 -11.97 -9.39
N PRO A 136 14.26 -12.89 -10.02
CA PRO A 136 15.68 -12.67 -10.29
C PRO A 136 15.96 -11.50 -11.24
N ASN A 137 15.00 -11.11 -12.06
CA ASN A 137 15.12 -10.01 -13.03
C ASN A 137 14.65 -8.65 -12.48
N ALA A 138 14.34 -8.54 -11.21
CA ALA A 138 13.92 -7.29 -10.55
C ALA A 138 15.13 -6.35 -10.33
N HIS A 139 15.72 -5.84 -11.39
CA HIS A 139 16.88 -4.94 -11.35
C HIS A 139 16.62 -3.58 -12.03
N LEU A 140 15.46 -3.42 -12.66
CA LEU A 140 15.09 -2.16 -13.31
C LEU A 140 14.35 -1.28 -12.30
N LEU A 141 14.82 -0.04 -12.14
CA LEU A 141 14.10 0.95 -11.35
C LEU A 141 12.78 1.31 -12.04
N PRO A 142 11.69 1.47 -11.27
CA PRO A 142 10.43 1.93 -11.83
C PRO A 142 10.56 3.34 -12.38
N VAL A 143 9.78 3.66 -13.41
CA VAL A 143 9.71 5.02 -13.96
C VAL A 143 9.13 5.93 -12.87
N PRO A 144 9.86 6.98 -12.44
CA PRO A 144 9.31 7.92 -11.46
C PRO A 144 8.15 8.70 -12.08
N MET A 145 7.08 8.85 -11.33
CA MET A 145 6.00 9.77 -11.66
C MET A 145 6.10 11.01 -10.77
N MET A 146 6.01 12.18 -11.39
CA MET A 146 6.06 13.45 -10.68
C MET A 146 4.76 14.20 -10.89
N ASN A 147 4.15 14.62 -9.80
CA ASN A 147 2.98 15.48 -9.83
C ASN A 147 3.44 16.94 -9.96
N ILE A 148 2.94 17.65 -10.98
CA ILE A 148 3.30 19.06 -11.23
C ILE A 148 2.18 20.02 -10.82
N LEU A 149 0.93 19.59 -10.84
CA LEU A 149 -0.22 20.40 -10.50
C LEU A 149 -1.32 19.55 -9.88
N ASN A 150 -1.89 20.03 -8.80
CA ASN A 150 -3.05 19.44 -8.14
C ASN A 150 -4.28 20.34 -8.31
N GLY A 151 -5.43 19.72 -8.44
CA GLY A 151 -6.73 20.38 -8.48
C GLY A 151 -7.83 19.47 -7.95
N GLY A 152 -9.07 19.72 -8.30
CA GLY A 152 -10.21 18.96 -7.83
C GLY A 152 -10.32 18.95 -6.30
N ALA A 153 -10.44 17.75 -5.70
CA ALA A 153 -10.49 17.58 -4.25
C ALA A 153 -9.14 17.69 -3.54
N HIS A 154 -8.02 17.70 -4.28
CA HIS A 154 -6.65 17.69 -3.71
C HIS A 154 -6.07 19.09 -3.47
N ALA A 155 -6.67 20.14 -4.03
CA ALA A 155 -6.22 21.51 -3.85
C ALA A 155 -7.41 22.49 -3.94
N ASP A 156 -7.31 23.57 -3.17
CA ASP A 156 -8.29 24.67 -3.20
C ASP A 156 -8.00 25.59 -4.40
N THR A 157 -8.34 25.10 -5.59
CA THR A 157 -8.14 25.78 -6.88
C THR A 157 -9.38 25.61 -7.76
N ASP A 158 -9.51 26.45 -8.79
CA ASP A 158 -10.58 26.35 -9.80
C ASP A 158 -10.32 25.27 -10.86
N VAL A 159 -9.24 24.48 -10.71
CA VAL A 159 -8.87 23.40 -11.64
C VAL A 159 -9.67 22.16 -11.31
N ASP A 160 -10.52 21.68 -12.25
CA ASP A 160 -11.34 20.49 -12.08
C ASP A 160 -10.56 19.17 -12.24
N ILE A 161 -9.34 19.22 -12.73
CA ILE A 161 -8.47 18.05 -12.94
C ILE A 161 -7.69 17.81 -11.66
N GLN A 162 -7.78 16.59 -11.12
CA GLN A 162 -7.20 16.23 -9.83
C GLN A 162 -5.67 16.31 -9.83
N GLU A 163 -5.02 15.75 -10.84
CA GLU A 163 -3.56 15.65 -10.92
C GLU A 163 -3.05 15.73 -12.35
N PHE A 164 -1.92 16.40 -12.53
CA PHE A 164 -1.11 16.37 -13.74
C PHE A 164 0.21 15.71 -13.41
N MET A 165 0.44 14.54 -13.98
CA MET A 165 1.65 13.77 -13.73
C MET A 165 2.54 13.71 -14.96
N VAL A 166 3.85 13.78 -14.73
CA VAL A 166 4.88 13.59 -15.73
C VAL A 166 5.61 12.28 -15.46
N ALA A 167 5.74 11.43 -16.47
CA ALA A 167 6.53 10.22 -16.42
C ALA A 167 7.58 10.22 -17.54
N PRO A 168 8.89 10.14 -17.21
CA PRO A 168 9.97 10.11 -18.18
C PRO A 168 10.14 8.70 -18.77
N ILE A 169 9.30 8.34 -19.71
CA ILE A 169 9.35 7.04 -20.36
C ILE A 169 10.51 7.03 -21.37
N GLY A 170 11.48 6.12 -21.17
CA GLY A 170 12.64 5.97 -22.04
C GLY A 170 13.85 6.81 -21.63
N ALA A 171 13.85 7.38 -20.42
CA ALA A 171 15.08 7.98 -19.89
C ALA A 171 16.20 6.93 -19.79
N PRO A 172 17.47 7.29 -20.10
CA PRO A 172 18.59 6.36 -19.99
C PRO A 172 18.71 5.77 -18.58
N THR A 173 19.04 4.50 -18.49
CA THR A 173 19.35 3.83 -17.24
C THR A 173 20.46 4.60 -16.52
N GLY A 174 20.22 5.08 -15.31
CA GLY A 174 21.17 5.89 -14.56
C GLY A 174 20.86 7.38 -14.49
N THR A 175 19.81 7.86 -15.15
CA THR A 175 19.29 9.20 -14.94
C THR A 175 18.83 9.32 -13.49
N THR A 176 19.56 10.07 -12.65
CA THR A 176 19.21 10.29 -11.26
C THR A 176 18.19 11.42 -11.11
N MET A 177 17.38 11.40 -10.08
CA MET A 177 16.40 12.48 -9.80
C MET A 177 17.06 13.86 -9.67
N ASN A 178 18.37 13.93 -9.43
CA ASN A 178 19.13 15.19 -9.37
C ASN A 178 19.36 15.84 -10.73
N SER A 179 19.26 15.10 -11.84
CA SER A 179 19.37 15.64 -13.21
C SER A 179 18.08 16.30 -13.73
N TRP A 180 17.00 16.23 -12.94
CA TRP A 180 15.68 16.78 -13.27
C TRP A 180 15.48 18.22 -12.80
N LYS A 181 16.54 18.96 -12.55
CA LYS A 181 16.41 20.39 -12.32
C LYS A 181 15.89 21.06 -13.59
N SER A 182 14.98 21.99 -13.38
CA SER A 182 14.11 22.67 -14.34
C SER A 182 14.72 23.22 -15.65
N THR A 183 16.03 23.15 -15.81
CA THR A 183 16.74 23.61 -17.01
C THR A 183 16.98 22.54 -18.06
N GLU A 184 16.73 21.26 -17.77
CA GLU A 184 17.06 20.15 -18.70
C GLU A 184 15.83 19.41 -19.25
N LEU A 185 14.61 19.83 -18.92
CA LEU A 185 13.38 19.26 -19.46
C LEU A 185 13.27 19.39 -20.99
N SER A 186 14.01 20.31 -21.59
CA SER A 186 14.04 20.53 -23.04
C SER A 186 15.03 19.65 -23.82
N ALA A 187 15.93 18.94 -23.14
CA ALA A 187 16.99 18.14 -23.74
C ALA A 187 16.76 16.61 -23.69
N CYS A 188 15.67 16.14 -23.08
CA CYS A 188 15.33 14.73 -23.06
C CYS A 188 14.62 14.32 -24.35
N GLU A 189 15.34 13.78 -25.31
CA GLU A 189 14.78 12.86 -26.31
C GLU A 189 14.97 11.43 -25.79
N PRO A 190 13.91 10.66 -25.62
CA PRO A 190 12.57 10.59 -26.19
C PRO A 190 11.43 11.03 -25.23
N PRO A 191 10.17 11.04 -25.69
CA PRO A 191 9.12 11.92 -25.22
C PRO A 191 8.73 11.72 -23.75
N LEU A 192 8.71 12.82 -23.02
CA LEU A 192 7.91 12.95 -21.80
C LEU A 192 6.45 12.63 -22.12
N ARG A 193 5.88 11.62 -21.47
CA ARG A 193 4.43 11.43 -21.51
C ARG A 193 3.82 12.12 -20.31
N MET A 194 2.91 13.05 -20.59
CA MET A 194 2.07 13.68 -19.57
C MET A 194 0.79 12.85 -19.42
N PHE A 195 0.49 12.44 -18.20
CA PHE A 195 -0.76 11.77 -17.85
C PHE A 195 -1.64 12.74 -17.09
N ILE A 196 -2.87 12.86 -17.55
CA ILE A 196 -3.91 13.64 -16.88
C ILE A 196 -4.79 12.63 -16.15
N ILE A 197 -4.79 12.67 -14.82
CA ILE A 197 -5.73 11.91 -14.00
C ILE A 197 -6.85 12.87 -13.63
N GLY A 198 -7.96 12.75 -14.34
CA GLY A 198 -9.17 13.52 -14.06
C GLY A 198 -10.15 12.69 -13.23
N THR A 199 -10.50 13.15 -12.04
CA THR A 199 -11.75 12.80 -11.38
C THR A 199 -12.51 14.09 -11.19
N GLY A 200 -13.64 14.21 -11.90
CA GLY A 200 -14.52 15.35 -11.73
C GLY A 200 -14.92 15.55 -10.27
N ARG A 201 -15.21 16.79 -9.87
CA ARG A 201 -15.83 17.06 -8.58
C ARG A 201 -17.11 16.23 -8.48
N VAL A 202 -17.23 15.41 -7.43
CA VAL A 202 -18.47 14.79 -6.99
C VAL A 202 -19.18 15.78 -6.08
#